data_ad0fc960cd456e7c36966001507b1952
#
_entry.id   ad0fc960cd456e7c36966001507b1952
#
_cell.length_a   1.000
_cell.length_b   1.000
_cell.length_c   1.000
_cell.angle_alpha   90.00
_cell.angle_beta   90.00
_cell.angle_gamma   90.00
#
_symmetry.space_group_name_H-M   'P 1'
#
loop_
_entity.id
_entity.type
_entity.pdbx_description
1 polymer ?
#
loop_
_entity_poly.entity_id
_entity_poly.type
_entity_poly.pdbx_seq_one_letter_code
_entity_poly.pdbx_strand_id
1 'polypeptide(L)'
;MDLYVWVMMQKGFNVSKTGYFLYCDGDRFSDYSFLNQNDASMKFKMSLLSYEVNLDWIEPTLMNIRECLHKKECPDHAPACEYGQFLDAVVNWWNNYQCDGEF
;
A
#
# COMPACT_ATOMS: atom_id res chain seq x y z
N MET A 1 6.07 -3.88 7.86
CA MET A 1 6.78 -4.79 8.77
C MET A 1 6.23 -4.69 10.19
N ASP A 2 6.09 -3.51 10.74
CA ASP A 2 5.67 -3.24 12.13
C ASP A 2 4.40 -4.00 12.55
N LEU A 3 3.34 -3.92 11.75
CA LEU A 3 2.08 -4.60 12.03
C LEU A 3 2.24 -6.12 12.16
N TYR A 4 3.06 -6.74 11.30
CA TYR A 4 3.31 -8.18 11.39
C TYR A 4 4.03 -8.54 12.69
N VAL A 5 5.05 -7.76 13.06
CA VAL A 5 5.77 -7.96 14.32
C VAL A 5 4.84 -7.79 15.51
N TRP A 6 4.00 -6.75 15.50
CA TRP A 6 3.02 -6.50 16.55
C TRP A 6 2.05 -7.68 16.71
N VAL A 7 1.46 -8.18 15.61
CA VAL A 7 0.55 -9.33 15.63
C VAL A 7 1.24 -10.58 16.17
N MET A 8 2.49 -10.85 15.75
CA MET A 8 3.26 -11.99 16.24
C MET A 8 3.54 -11.90 17.76
N MET A 9 3.89 -10.70 18.24
CA MET A 9 4.10 -10.47 19.66
C MET A 9 2.81 -10.65 20.47
N GLN A 10 1.65 -10.19 19.96
CA GLN A 10 0.34 -10.44 20.59
C GLN A 10 -0.01 -11.93 20.64
N LYS A 11 0.53 -12.72 19.74
CA LYS A 11 0.41 -14.19 19.75
C LYS A 11 1.42 -14.90 20.66
N GLY A 12 2.28 -14.15 21.36
CA GLY A 12 3.27 -14.68 22.31
C GLY A 12 4.58 -15.10 21.67
N PHE A 13 4.84 -14.75 20.41
CA PHE A 13 6.13 -15.01 19.77
C PHE A 13 7.18 -14.01 20.24
N ASN A 14 8.39 -14.50 20.47
CA ASN A 14 9.56 -13.63 20.67
C ASN A 14 10.13 -13.24 19.31
N VAL A 15 9.91 -11.98 18.88
CA VAL A 15 10.27 -11.50 17.56
C VAL A 15 11.39 -10.47 17.65
N SER A 16 12.34 -10.53 16.73
CA SER A 16 13.39 -9.51 16.61
C SER A 16 12.79 -8.14 16.34
N LYS A 17 13.36 -7.11 16.97
CA LYS A 17 13.03 -5.71 16.69
C LYS A 17 13.69 -5.17 15.42
N THR A 18 14.60 -5.94 14.83
CA THR A 18 15.26 -5.59 13.57
C THR A 18 14.79 -6.53 12.48
N GLY A 19 14.22 -5.97 11.44
CA GLY A 19 13.85 -6.67 10.22
C GLY A 19 14.79 -6.31 9.07
N TYR A 20 14.72 -7.06 8.00
CA TYR A 20 15.58 -6.85 6.82
C TYR A 20 14.74 -6.87 5.55
N PHE A 21 14.98 -5.90 4.67
CA PHE A 21 14.45 -5.90 3.32
C PHE A 21 15.55 -6.28 2.35
N LEU A 22 15.33 -7.34 1.60
CA LEU A 22 16.18 -7.72 0.50
C LEU A 22 15.56 -7.24 -0.80
N TYR A 23 16.15 -6.21 -1.40
CA TYR A 23 15.74 -5.70 -2.70
C TYR A 23 16.51 -6.40 -3.79
N CYS A 24 15.79 -6.75 -4.85
CA CYS A 24 16.35 -7.40 -6.03
C CYS A 24 15.89 -6.58 -7.25
N ASP A 25 16.70 -5.60 -7.64
CA ASP A 25 16.40 -4.70 -8.74
C ASP A 25 16.93 -5.29 -10.05
N GLY A 26 16.02 -5.62 -10.97
CA GLY A 26 16.35 -6.09 -12.31
C GLY A 26 16.69 -4.92 -13.24
N ASP A 27 17.87 -4.94 -13.84
CA ASP A 27 18.29 -3.95 -14.83
C ASP A 27 17.72 -4.30 -16.21
N ARG A 28 16.61 -3.66 -16.55
CA ARG A 28 15.94 -3.80 -17.85
C ARG A 28 16.45 -2.84 -18.93
N PHE A 29 17.31 -1.88 -18.55
CA PHE A 29 17.84 -0.85 -19.44
C PHE A 29 19.33 -1.05 -19.72
N SER A 30 19.92 -2.22 -19.37
CA SER A 30 21.29 -2.50 -19.68
C SER A 30 21.49 -2.57 -21.20
N ASP A 31 22.60 -2.05 -21.69
CA ASP A 31 22.99 -2.07 -23.10
C ASP A 31 23.27 -3.49 -23.63
N TYR A 32 23.21 -4.47 -22.77
CA TYR A 32 23.39 -5.88 -23.15
C TYR A 32 22.06 -6.46 -23.62
N SER A 33 22.12 -7.20 -24.70
CA SER A 33 21.00 -7.95 -25.22
C SER A 33 20.39 -8.85 -24.13
N PHE A 34 19.17 -8.50 -23.68
CA PHE A 34 18.42 -9.31 -22.73
C PHE A 34 18.10 -10.70 -23.30
N LEU A 35 17.85 -10.76 -24.60
CA LEU A 35 17.56 -11.97 -25.35
C LEU A 35 18.74 -12.34 -26.25
N ASN A 36 19.30 -13.52 -26.02
CA ASN A 36 20.16 -14.22 -26.96
C ASN A 36 19.31 -15.17 -27.82
N GLN A 37 19.90 -15.77 -28.85
CA GLN A 37 19.14 -16.66 -29.76
C GLN A 37 18.36 -17.78 -29.06
N ASN A 38 18.90 -18.33 -27.97
CA ASN A 38 18.32 -19.46 -27.25
C ASN A 38 18.13 -19.20 -25.74
N ASP A 39 18.65 -18.08 -25.22
CA ASP A 39 18.70 -17.79 -23.79
C ASP A 39 18.26 -16.37 -23.51
N ALA A 40 17.70 -16.15 -22.32
CA ALA A 40 17.42 -14.84 -21.76
C ALA A 40 18.17 -14.67 -20.44
N SER A 41 18.86 -13.55 -20.23
CA SER A 41 19.54 -13.25 -18.97
C SER A 41 19.26 -11.83 -18.51
N MET A 42 19.01 -11.66 -17.21
CA MET A 42 18.82 -10.37 -16.59
C MET A 42 19.79 -10.22 -15.42
N LYS A 43 20.45 -9.07 -15.34
CA LYS A 43 21.28 -8.74 -14.19
C LYS A 43 20.42 -8.17 -13.08
N PHE A 44 20.68 -8.61 -11.86
CA PHE A 44 20.02 -8.11 -10.66
C PHE A 44 21.03 -7.49 -9.72
N LYS A 45 20.69 -6.32 -9.20
CA LYS A 45 21.38 -5.69 -8.10
C LYS A 45 20.68 -6.05 -6.80
N MET A 46 21.41 -6.67 -5.89
CA MET A 46 20.90 -7.04 -4.57
C MET A 46 21.30 -5.98 -3.55
N SER A 47 20.32 -5.52 -2.76
CA SER A 47 20.55 -4.56 -1.68
C SER A 47 19.84 -5.03 -0.43
N LEU A 48 20.57 -5.12 0.68
CA LEU A 48 20.04 -5.50 1.99
C LEU A 48 19.92 -4.25 2.87
N LEU A 49 18.70 -3.92 3.29
CA LEU A 49 18.41 -2.80 4.18
C LEU A 49 17.91 -3.33 5.53
N SER A 50 18.54 -2.91 6.62
CA SER A 50 18.01 -3.15 7.97
C SER A 50 16.92 -2.13 8.29
N TYR A 51 15.90 -2.55 9.02
CA TYR A 51 14.78 -1.74 9.46
C TYR A 51 14.52 -2.00 10.95
N GLU A 52 14.53 -0.96 11.74
CA GLU A 52 14.14 -1.04 13.14
C GLU A 52 12.63 -0.88 13.27
N VAL A 53 12.00 -1.87 13.89
CA VAL A 53 10.56 -1.96 14.06
C VAL A 53 10.09 -0.90 15.06
N ASN A 54 9.10 -0.10 14.67
CA ASN A 54 8.41 0.83 15.55
C ASN A 54 6.95 0.41 15.69
N LEU A 55 6.54 0.10 16.93
CA LEU A 55 5.19 -0.38 17.25
C LEU A 55 4.29 0.71 17.85
N ASP A 56 4.83 1.87 18.22
CA ASP A 56 4.13 2.89 19.00
C ASP A 56 2.92 3.51 18.27
N TRP A 57 2.95 3.50 16.96
CA TRP A 57 1.89 4.06 16.12
C TRP A 57 0.69 3.11 15.92
N ILE A 58 0.84 1.81 16.19
CA ILE A 58 -0.14 0.79 15.78
C ILE A 58 -1.43 0.90 16.61
N GLU A 59 -1.33 0.86 17.93
CA GLU A 59 -2.52 0.90 18.79
C GLU A 59 -3.32 2.20 18.65
N PRO A 60 -2.70 3.40 18.65
CA PRO A 60 -3.43 4.63 18.38
C PRO A 60 -4.14 4.64 17.02
N THR A 61 -3.48 4.09 15.99
CA THR A 61 -4.07 4.00 14.65
C THR A 61 -5.28 3.05 14.61
N LEU A 62 -5.18 1.90 15.27
CA LEU A 62 -6.30 0.96 15.37
C LEU A 62 -7.50 1.57 16.10
N MET A 63 -7.25 2.36 17.15
CA MET A 63 -8.33 3.09 17.85
C MET A 63 -8.99 4.12 16.93
N ASN A 64 -8.20 4.90 16.19
CA ASN A 64 -8.72 5.87 15.22
C ASN A 64 -9.53 5.19 14.10
N ILE A 65 -9.07 4.03 13.60
CA ILE A 65 -9.82 3.24 12.61
C ILE A 65 -11.16 2.80 13.20
N ARG A 66 -11.16 2.29 14.43
CA ARG A 66 -12.38 1.89 15.11
C ARG A 66 -13.36 3.06 15.26
N GLU A 67 -12.89 4.22 15.69
CA GLU A 67 -13.71 5.42 15.81
C GLU A 67 -14.28 5.84 14.46
N CYS A 68 -13.47 5.79 13.41
CA CYS A 68 -13.90 6.09 12.04
C CYS A 68 -15.02 5.15 11.58
N LEU A 69 -14.89 3.84 11.82
CA LEU A 69 -15.89 2.84 11.45
C LEU A 69 -17.23 2.98 12.20
N HIS A 70 -17.23 3.64 13.37
CA HIS A 70 -18.46 3.92 14.12
C HIS A 70 -19.14 5.24 13.74
N LYS A 71 -18.51 6.07 12.90
CA LYS A 71 -19.12 7.29 12.38
C LYS A 71 -20.22 6.93 11.38
N LYS A 72 -21.28 7.73 11.37
CA LYS A 72 -22.38 7.57 10.41
C LYS A 72 -22.05 8.15 9.04
N GLU A 73 -21.07 9.03 8.98
CA GLU A 73 -20.64 9.73 7.77
C GLU A 73 -19.29 9.20 7.32
N CYS A 74 -19.13 9.02 6.02
CA CYS A 74 -17.86 8.65 5.43
C CYS A 74 -16.88 9.84 5.59
N PRO A 75 -15.65 9.61 6.06
CA PRO A 75 -14.64 10.66 6.11
C PRO A 75 -14.27 11.13 4.69
N ASP A 76 -13.93 12.41 4.59
CA ASP A 76 -13.42 12.97 3.35
C ASP A 76 -12.12 12.27 2.92
N HIS A 77 -11.96 12.11 1.64
CA HIS A 77 -10.70 11.59 1.10
C HIS A 77 -9.60 12.66 1.12
N ALA A 78 -8.34 12.23 1.13
CA ALA A 78 -7.21 13.16 1.05
C ALA A 78 -7.26 13.96 -0.28
N PRO A 79 -6.93 15.27 -0.27
CA PRO A 79 -7.03 16.12 -1.48
C PRO A 79 -6.27 15.59 -2.72
N ALA A 80 -5.18 14.83 -2.49
CA ALA A 80 -4.38 14.22 -3.55
C ALA A 80 -4.75 12.75 -3.84
N CYS A 81 -5.88 12.26 -3.30
CA CYS A 81 -6.32 10.88 -3.52
C CYS A 81 -7.00 10.74 -4.89
N GLU A 82 -6.33 10.15 -5.86
CA GLU A 82 -6.86 9.92 -7.21
C GLU A 82 -8.13 9.06 -7.20
N TYR A 83 -8.21 8.08 -6.32
CA TYR A 83 -9.41 7.25 -6.15
C TYR A 83 -10.59 8.03 -5.59
N GLY A 84 -10.36 8.93 -4.64
CA GLY A 84 -11.39 9.82 -4.12
C GLY A 84 -11.94 10.76 -5.19
N GLN A 85 -11.06 11.39 -5.96
CA GLN A 85 -11.44 12.25 -7.08
C GLN A 85 -12.26 11.49 -8.15
N PHE A 86 -11.87 10.24 -8.43
CA PHE A 86 -12.63 9.39 -9.34
C PHE A 86 -14.04 9.09 -8.79
N LEU A 87 -14.15 8.73 -7.52
CA LEU A 87 -15.44 8.46 -6.88
C LEU A 87 -16.36 9.68 -6.90
N ASP A 88 -15.82 10.86 -6.58
CA ASP A 88 -16.58 12.12 -6.64
C ASP A 88 -17.07 12.40 -8.06
N ALA A 89 -16.24 12.19 -9.06
CA ALA A 89 -16.61 12.36 -10.46
C ALA A 89 -17.74 11.40 -10.86
N VAL A 90 -17.70 10.14 -10.44
CA VAL A 90 -18.71 9.12 -10.72
C VAL A 90 -20.03 9.49 -10.03
N VAL A 91 -19.99 9.89 -8.75
CA VAL A 91 -21.19 10.27 -8.00
C VAL A 91 -21.84 11.51 -8.62
N ASN A 92 -21.05 12.52 -8.99
CA ASN A 92 -21.55 13.72 -9.65
C ASN A 92 -22.18 13.40 -11.02
N TRP A 93 -21.53 12.53 -11.81
CA TRP A 93 -22.06 12.07 -13.08
C TRP A 93 -23.41 11.34 -12.88
N TRP A 94 -23.49 10.42 -11.92
CA TRP A 94 -24.71 9.67 -11.62
C TRP A 94 -25.87 10.57 -11.18
N ASN A 95 -25.61 11.54 -10.31
CA ASN A 95 -26.62 12.49 -9.85
C ASN A 95 -27.14 13.37 -10.99
N ASN A 96 -26.29 13.82 -11.89
CA ASN A 96 -26.70 14.59 -13.07
C ASN A 96 -27.51 13.74 -14.05
N TYR A 97 -27.18 12.46 -14.20
CA TYR A 97 -27.89 11.57 -15.11
C TYR A 97 -29.31 11.24 -14.63
N GLN A 98 -29.55 11.22 -13.31
CA GLN A 98 -30.92 11.01 -12.76
C GLN A 98 -31.80 12.23 -12.88
N CYS A 99 -31.25 13.44 -13.01
CA CYS A 99 -32.03 14.65 -13.18
C CYS A 99 -32.58 14.85 -14.59
N ASP A 100 -31.99 14.18 -15.60
CA ASP A 100 -32.41 14.29 -17.01
C ASP A 100 -33.42 13.21 -17.43
N GLY A 101 -33.85 12.38 -16.50
CA GLY A 101 -34.77 11.25 -16.74
C GLY A 101 -36.22 11.52 -16.36
N GLU A 102 -36.80 12.68 -16.67
CA GLU A 102 -38.23 12.82 -16.78
C GLU A 102 -38.71 12.32 -18.16
N PHE A 103 -39.19 11.07 -18.15
CA PHE A 103 -40.06 10.57 -19.21
C PHE A 103 -41.52 10.68 -18.77
#